data_dbf98b80533e5b60afc047fdf857b442
#
_entry.id   dbf98b80533e5b60afc047fdf857b442
#
_cell.length_a   1.000
_cell.length_b   1.000
_cell.length_c   1.000
_cell.angle_alpha   90.00
_cell.angle_beta   90.00
_cell.angle_gamma   90.00
#
_symmetry.space_group_name_H-M   'P 1'
#
loop_
_entity.id
_entity.type
_entity.pdbx_description
1 polymer ?
#
loop_
_entity_poly.entity_id
_entity_poly.type
_entity_poly.pdbx_seq_one_letter_code
_entity_poly.pdbx_strand_id
1 'polypeptide(L)'
;MIHYVKQIPIEQNFSSVSKEIVIGAGCFWGVEKKFWDLPGVLMTSVGYSGGDTDNPTYEDVCYKNTNHAEVVKIIFNENEIGLEDILKVFWECHDPTQGMRQGNDIGTQYRSVIYASDDYDLDIAKKTKDIYQKELVKSGFKSNEVASITTEIKLIDNYFLAEEYHQQYLAKNPNGYCGIGGTGCSFPNG
;
A
#
# COMPACT_ATOMS: atom_id res chain seq x y z
N MET A 1 -0.64 15.54 -13.80
CA MET A 1 -1.85 14.65 -13.99
C MET A 1 -2.96 15.08 -13.04
N ILE A 2 -4.22 14.85 -13.42
CA ILE A 2 -5.40 15.11 -12.57
C ILE A 2 -5.89 13.79 -11.98
N HIS A 3 -6.09 13.75 -10.67
CA HIS A 3 -6.66 12.60 -9.98
C HIS A 3 -8.11 12.38 -10.43
N TYR A 4 -8.40 11.21 -11.02
CA TYR A 4 -9.69 10.98 -11.68
C TYR A 4 -10.90 11.05 -10.73
N VAL A 5 -10.75 10.59 -9.48
CA VAL A 5 -11.83 10.61 -8.46
C VAL A 5 -11.93 11.97 -7.77
N LYS A 6 -10.81 12.53 -7.32
CA LYS A 6 -10.78 13.79 -6.55
C LYS A 6 -10.88 15.04 -7.43
N GLN A 7 -10.62 14.94 -8.75
CA GLN A 7 -10.66 16.06 -9.72
C GLN A 7 -9.71 17.22 -9.40
N ILE A 8 -8.57 16.92 -8.78
CA ILE A 8 -7.51 17.88 -8.43
C ILE A 8 -6.14 17.37 -8.91
N PRO A 9 -5.12 18.23 -9.09
CA PRO A 9 -3.79 17.78 -9.50
C PRO A 9 -3.18 16.78 -8.50
N ILE A 10 -2.63 15.67 -9.02
CA ILE A 10 -1.95 14.66 -8.18
C ILE A 10 -0.72 15.27 -7.50
N GLU A 11 0.04 16.07 -8.25
CA GLU A 11 1.24 16.76 -7.76
C GLU A 11 0.87 18.17 -7.32
N GLN A 12 0.23 18.30 -6.17
CA GLN A 12 -0.03 19.59 -5.55
C GLN A 12 0.50 19.62 -4.12
N ASN A 13 0.77 20.81 -3.63
CA ASN A 13 1.14 21.00 -2.22
C ASN A 13 -0.10 20.95 -1.35
N PHE A 14 -0.06 20.12 -0.33
CA PHE A 14 -1.07 20.08 0.73
C PHE A 14 -0.64 20.91 1.93
N SER A 15 -1.55 21.12 2.89
CA SER A 15 -1.30 21.90 4.09
C SER A 15 -0.24 21.26 5.00
N SER A 16 0.27 22.06 5.96
CA SER A 16 1.25 21.58 6.95
C SER A 16 0.75 20.48 7.90
N VAL A 17 -0.55 20.22 7.91
CA VAL A 17 -1.18 19.12 8.68
C VAL A 17 -1.37 17.84 7.83
N SER A 18 -0.88 17.83 6.60
CA SER A 18 -0.90 16.64 5.77
C SER A 18 0.35 15.80 6.01
N LYS A 19 0.15 14.50 6.08
CA LYS A 19 1.20 13.47 6.10
C LYS A 19 1.10 12.56 4.90
N GLU A 20 2.16 11.82 4.63
CA GLU A 20 2.17 10.81 3.56
C GLU A 20 2.74 9.48 4.04
N ILE A 21 2.22 8.40 3.47
CA ILE A 21 2.73 7.04 3.61
C ILE A 21 2.71 6.35 2.25
N VAL A 22 3.68 5.49 1.99
CA VAL A 22 3.73 4.67 0.77
C VAL A 22 3.58 3.21 1.16
N ILE A 23 2.61 2.51 0.56
CA ILE A 23 2.28 1.12 0.88
C ILE A 23 2.14 0.28 -0.39
N GLY A 24 2.50 -1.01 -0.32
CA GLY A 24 2.26 -2.00 -1.36
C GLY A 24 1.61 -3.25 -0.78
N ALA A 25 0.58 -3.75 -1.43
CA ALA A 25 -0.22 -4.89 -0.97
C ALA A 25 -0.70 -5.77 -2.16
N GLY A 26 0.17 -5.99 -3.14
CA GLY A 26 -0.14 -6.64 -4.41
C GLY A 26 -0.39 -5.63 -5.53
N CYS A 27 -1.17 -5.98 -6.55
CA CYS A 27 -1.50 -5.09 -7.66
C CYS A 27 -2.08 -3.76 -7.15
N PHE A 28 -1.40 -2.66 -7.48
CA PHE A 28 -1.72 -1.32 -6.96
C PHE A 28 -3.11 -0.79 -7.36
N TRP A 29 -3.74 -1.32 -8.42
CA TRP A 29 -5.10 -0.91 -8.80
C TRP A 29 -6.15 -1.22 -7.73
N GLY A 30 -6.10 -2.46 -7.20
CA GLY A 30 -6.98 -2.88 -6.12
C GLY A 30 -6.66 -2.20 -4.80
N VAL A 31 -5.36 -2.00 -4.53
CA VAL A 31 -4.89 -1.32 -3.32
C VAL A 31 -5.35 0.13 -3.31
N GLU A 32 -5.11 0.90 -4.37
CA GLU A 32 -5.49 2.31 -4.45
C GLU A 32 -7.00 2.52 -4.21
N LYS A 33 -7.83 1.64 -4.78
CA LYS A 33 -9.29 1.67 -4.59
C LYS A 33 -9.72 1.60 -3.13
N LYS A 34 -8.94 0.98 -2.24
CA LYS A 34 -9.26 0.89 -0.82
C LYS A 34 -9.12 2.21 -0.08
N PHE A 35 -8.34 3.15 -0.63
CA PHE A 35 -7.93 4.35 0.10
C PHE A 35 -8.50 5.66 -0.45
N TRP A 36 -8.77 5.80 -1.75
CA TRP A 36 -9.14 7.09 -2.31
C TRP A 36 -10.45 7.70 -1.76
N ASP A 37 -11.37 6.88 -1.25
CA ASP A 37 -12.65 7.32 -0.67
C ASP A 37 -12.66 7.35 0.87
N LEU A 38 -11.54 6.99 1.53
CA LEU A 38 -11.48 7.06 2.99
C LEU A 38 -11.58 8.53 3.46
N PRO A 39 -12.45 8.82 4.44
CA PRO A 39 -12.49 10.14 5.06
C PRO A 39 -11.12 10.54 5.61
N GLY A 40 -10.70 11.77 5.36
CA GLY A 40 -9.37 12.25 5.76
C GLY A 40 -8.26 11.97 4.75
N VAL A 41 -8.45 11.06 3.76
CA VAL A 41 -7.50 10.87 2.66
C VAL A 41 -7.69 11.98 1.62
N LEU A 42 -6.65 12.78 1.45
CA LEU A 42 -6.64 13.94 0.55
C LEU A 42 -6.30 13.53 -0.88
N MET A 43 -5.34 12.61 -1.05
CA MET A 43 -4.82 12.19 -2.34
C MET A 43 -4.31 10.77 -2.28
N THR A 44 -4.49 10.03 -3.37
CA THR A 44 -3.76 8.80 -3.66
C THR A 44 -3.05 8.89 -4.99
N SER A 45 -1.97 8.17 -5.16
CA SER A 45 -1.34 7.95 -6.46
C SER A 45 -0.65 6.60 -6.47
N VAL A 46 -0.62 5.92 -7.61
CA VAL A 46 0.12 4.68 -7.77
C VAL A 46 1.50 4.94 -8.34
N GLY A 47 2.46 4.10 -7.97
CA GLY A 47 3.85 4.27 -8.36
C GLY A 47 4.70 3.04 -8.09
N TYR A 48 6.01 3.23 -8.23
CA TYR A 48 7.04 2.22 -8.00
C TYR A 48 8.01 2.71 -6.93
N SER A 49 8.39 1.84 -6.00
CA SER A 49 9.26 2.23 -4.88
C SER A 49 10.07 1.05 -4.34
N GLY A 50 11.16 1.35 -3.65
CA GLY A 50 11.98 0.39 -2.92
C GLY A 50 12.91 -0.47 -3.77
N GLY A 51 13.04 -0.17 -5.05
CA GLY A 51 13.95 -0.84 -5.98
C GLY A 51 15.23 -0.05 -6.25
N ASP A 52 16.05 -0.58 -7.16
CA ASP A 52 17.44 -0.16 -7.39
C ASP A 52 17.63 0.67 -8.67
N THR A 53 16.55 0.91 -9.44
CA THR A 53 16.61 1.63 -10.71
C THR A 53 15.90 2.97 -10.64
N ASP A 54 16.43 3.97 -11.36
CA ASP A 54 15.80 5.29 -11.47
C ASP A 54 14.74 5.30 -12.58
N ASN A 55 13.61 5.98 -12.29
CA ASN A 55 12.53 6.23 -13.25
C ASN A 55 12.07 4.97 -14.02
N PRO A 56 11.74 3.86 -13.32
CA PRO A 56 11.32 2.64 -13.98
C PRO A 56 9.97 2.85 -14.69
N THR A 57 9.82 2.20 -15.84
CA THR A 57 8.53 2.05 -16.49
C THR A 57 7.81 0.80 -15.98
N TYR A 58 6.50 0.69 -16.25
CA TYR A 58 5.74 -0.53 -15.96
C TYR A 58 6.38 -1.79 -16.59
N GLU A 59 6.84 -1.68 -17.84
CA GLU A 59 7.52 -2.80 -18.52
C GLU A 59 8.82 -3.18 -17.81
N ASP A 60 9.57 -2.20 -17.31
CA ASP A 60 10.79 -2.46 -16.54
C ASP A 60 10.47 -3.25 -15.26
N VAL A 61 9.45 -2.82 -14.51
CA VAL A 61 9.04 -3.47 -13.26
C VAL A 61 8.50 -4.88 -13.50
N CYS A 62 7.78 -5.10 -14.60
CA CYS A 62 7.21 -6.42 -14.93
C CYS A 62 8.23 -7.40 -15.52
N TYR A 63 9.18 -6.93 -16.33
CA TYR A 63 10.01 -7.82 -17.16
C TYR A 63 11.50 -7.73 -16.88
N LYS A 64 11.95 -6.75 -16.07
CA LYS A 64 13.36 -6.60 -15.66
C LYS A 64 13.49 -6.77 -14.14
N ASN A 65 14.70 -7.03 -13.69
CA ASN A 65 14.98 -7.12 -12.25
C ASN A 65 15.24 -5.72 -11.69
N THR A 66 14.19 -4.92 -11.51
CA THR A 66 14.27 -3.57 -10.93
C THR A 66 14.16 -3.55 -9.41
N ASN A 67 13.69 -4.65 -8.83
CA ASN A 67 13.38 -4.78 -7.40
C ASN A 67 12.36 -3.76 -6.85
N HIS A 68 11.70 -2.97 -7.69
CA HIS A 68 10.60 -2.10 -7.27
C HIS A 68 9.35 -2.87 -6.89
N ALA A 69 8.65 -2.39 -5.87
CA ALA A 69 7.27 -2.79 -5.57
C ALA A 69 6.29 -1.85 -6.27
N GLU A 70 5.14 -2.39 -6.69
CA GLU A 70 3.94 -1.61 -6.98
C GLU A 70 3.39 -1.04 -5.68
N VAL A 71 3.26 0.27 -5.61
CA VAL A 71 2.88 0.96 -4.37
C VAL A 71 1.82 2.02 -4.60
N VAL A 72 1.14 2.37 -3.51
CA VAL A 72 0.21 3.50 -3.42
C VAL A 72 0.79 4.52 -2.45
N LYS A 73 1.00 5.75 -2.89
CA LYS A 73 1.24 6.89 -2.02
C LYS A 73 -0.10 7.43 -1.55
N ILE A 74 -0.25 7.61 -0.26
CA ILE A 74 -1.45 8.13 0.39
C ILE A 74 -1.07 9.41 1.12
N ILE A 75 -1.71 10.52 0.76
CA ILE A 75 -1.60 11.80 1.48
C ILE A 75 -2.89 11.99 2.26
N PHE A 76 -2.78 12.24 3.56
CA PHE A 76 -3.92 12.31 4.46
C PHE A 76 -3.82 13.48 5.44
N ASN A 77 -4.96 13.95 5.95
CA ASN A 77 -5.04 14.97 7.00
C ASN A 77 -5.00 14.28 8.37
N GLU A 78 -3.90 14.47 9.12
CA GLU A 78 -3.73 13.82 10.43
C GLU A 78 -4.73 14.26 11.50
N ASN A 79 -5.46 15.37 11.28
CA ASN A 79 -6.55 15.79 12.15
C ASN A 79 -7.87 15.04 11.89
N GLU A 80 -7.99 14.34 10.77
CA GLU A 80 -9.21 13.63 10.34
C GLU A 80 -9.04 12.11 10.38
N ILE A 81 -7.86 11.60 10.06
CA ILE A 81 -7.55 10.17 10.06
C ILE A 81 -6.11 9.94 10.55
N GLY A 82 -5.93 9.03 11.49
CA GLY A 82 -4.61 8.64 11.97
C GLY A 82 -3.89 7.66 11.03
N LEU A 83 -2.55 7.62 11.12
CA LEU A 83 -1.76 6.63 10.39
C LEU A 83 -2.15 5.20 10.79
N GLU A 84 -2.47 4.96 12.06
CA GLU A 84 -2.91 3.63 12.54
C GLU A 84 -4.20 3.18 11.85
N ASP A 85 -5.14 4.10 11.56
CA ASP A 85 -6.40 3.77 10.84
C ASP A 85 -6.13 3.41 9.37
N ILE A 86 -5.20 4.11 8.71
CA ILE A 86 -4.76 3.78 7.34
C ILE A 86 -4.09 2.41 7.34
N LEU A 87 -3.20 2.14 8.29
CA LEU A 87 -2.52 0.85 8.39
C LEU A 87 -3.45 -0.29 8.79
N LYS A 88 -4.52 -0.03 9.53
CA LYS A 88 -5.59 -1.01 9.77
C LYS A 88 -6.20 -1.49 8.45
N VAL A 89 -6.58 -0.56 7.58
CA VAL A 89 -7.11 -0.90 6.24
C VAL A 89 -6.07 -1.68 5.43
N PHE A 90 -4.79 -1.29 5.50
CA PHE A 90 -3.69 -2.00 4.84
C PHE A 90 -3.58 -3.45 5.30
N TRP A 91 -3.54 -3.70 6.63
CA TRP A 91 -3.41 -5.05 7.18
C TRP A 91 -4.61 -5.95 6.83
N GLU A 92 -5.81 -5.39 6.80
CA GLU A 92 -7.03 -6.13 6.54
C GLU A 92 -7.30 -6.42 5.06
N CYS A 93 -6.75 -5.61 4.15
CA CYS A 93 -7.09 -5.70 2.73
C CYS A 93 -6.31 -6.76 1.94
N HIS A 94 -5.23 -7.35 2.49
CA HIS A 94 -4.39 -8.34 1.79
C HIS A 94 -3.87 -9.42 2.74
N ASP A 95 -3.19 -10.42 2.20
CA ASP A 95 -2.44 -11.41 3.00
C ASP A 95 -0.95 -11.00 3.09
N PRO A 96 -0.50 -10.44 4.23
CA PRO A 96 0.87 -9.94 4.37
C PRO A 96 1.91 -11.05 4.60
N THR A 97 1.54 -12.34 4.48
CA THR A 97 2.42 -13.49 4.76
C THR A 97 2.93 -14.20 3.50
N GLN A 98 2.66 -13.64 2.30
CA GLN A 98 2.92 -14.36 1.04
C GLN A 98 4.31 -14.13 0.44
N GLY A 99 5.14 -13.29 1.03
CA GLY A 99 6.45 -12.97 0.47
C GLY A 99 6.35 -12.20 -0.84
N MET A 100 7.01 -12.71 -1.89
CA MET A 100 7.09 -12.05 -3.20
C MET A 100 5.88 -12.38 -4.09
N ARG A 101 4.69 -12.26 -3.54
CA ARG A 101 3.41 -12.43 -4.26
C ARG A 101 2.24 -11.88 -3.47
N GLN A 102 1.09 -11.72 -4.14
CA GLN A 102 -0.20 -11.52 -3.50
C GLN A 102 -1.29 -12.23 -4.32
N GLY A 103 -1.92 -13.24 -3.74
CA GLY A 103 -2.93 -14.04 -4.43
C GLY A 103 -2.36 -14.71 -5.70
N ASN A 104 -2.94 -14.39 -6.85
CA ASN A 104 -2.51 -14.92 -8.14
C ASN A 104 -1.32 -14.16 -8.75
N ASP A 105 -1.03 -12.96 -8.26
CA ASP A 105 0.04 -12.12 -8.78
C ASP A 105 1.38 -12.53 -8.15
N ILE A 106 2.31 -13.05 -8.95
CA ILE A 106 3.61 -13.58 -8.52
C ILE A 106 4.72 -12.66 -9.03
N GLY A 107 5.57 -12.18 -8.11
CA GLY A 107 6.71 -11.33 -8.43
C GLY A 107 7.06 -10.39 -7.27
N THR A 108 8.31 -9.89 -7.28
CA THR A 108 8.81 -8.96 -6.27
C THR A 108 8.00 -7.67 -6.22
N GLN A 109 7.42 -7.25 -7.36
CA GLN A 109 6.58 -6.07 -7.48
C GLN A 109 5.28 -6.17 -6.67
N TYR A 110 4.81 -7.36 -6.35
CA TYR A 110 3.56 -7.58 -5.61
C TYR A 110 3.76 -7.86 -4.11
N ARG A 111 5.00 -7.70 -3.61
CA ARG A 111 5.30 -7.90 -2.19
C ARG A 111 4.61 -6.87 -1.30
N SER A 112 4.33 -7.28 -0.07
CA SER A 112 3.79 -6.39 0.96
C SER A 112 4.87 -5.45 1.47
N VAL A 113 4.63 -4.13 1.43
CA VAL A 113 5.59 -3.11 1.90
C VAL A 113 4.90 -1.93 2.60
N ILE A 114 5.61 -1.30 3.55
CA ILE A 114 5.29 -0.01 4.14
C ILE A 114 6.57 0.83 4.13
N TYR A 115 6.54 1.97 3.45
CA TYR A 115 7.63 2.93 3.43
C TYR A 115 7.19 4.22 4.11
N ALA A 116 7.77 4.47 5.28
CA ALA A 116 7.45 5.58 6.17
C ALA A 116 8.25 6.84 5.82
N SER A 117 7.69 8.01 6.02
CA SER A 117 8.34 9.28 5.75
C SER A 117 9.34 9.70 6.83
N ASP A 118 9.14 9.22 8.05
CA ASP A 118 9.99 9.52 9.21
C ASP A 118 10.03 8.34 10.22
N ASP A 119 10.90 8.46 11.23
CA ASP A 119 11.09 7.44 12.26
C ASP A 119 9.85 7.24 13.15
N TYR A 120 9.04 8.27 13.36
CA TYR A 120 7.81 8.18 14.16
C TYR A 120 6.78 7.31 13.44
N ASP A 121 6.56 7.55 12.15
CA ASP A 121 5.65 6.77 11.31
C ASP A 121 6.18 5.33 11.10
N LEU A 122 7.52 5.18 11.03
CA LEU A 122 8.18 3.86 10.97
C LEU A 122 7.89 3.02 12.22
N ASP A 123 7.94 3.63 13.40
CA ASP A 123 7.65 2.94 14.67
C ASP A 123 6.17 2.56 14.78
N ILE A 124 5.25 3.42 14.31
CA ILE A 124 3.81 3.09 14.22
C ILE A 124 3.62 1.89 13.29
N ALA A 125 4.26 1.86 12.12
CA ALA A 125 4.16 0.74 11.19
C ALA A 125 4.64 -0.58 11.82
N LYS A 126 5.77 -0.58 12.51
CA LYS A 126 6.29 -1.76 13.23
C LYS A 126 5.33 -2.22 14.33
N LYS A 127 4.82 -1.29 15.14
CA LYS A 127 3.85 -1.58 16.21
C LYS A 127 2.56 -2.20 15.66
N THR A 128 2.01 -1.64 14.59
CA THR A 128 0.78 -2.19 13.97
C THR A 128 1.02 -3.58 13.37
N LYS A 129 2.22 -3.84 12.79
CA LYS A 129 2.63 -5.17 12.35
C LYS A 129 2.58 -6.19 13.50
N ASP A 130 3.17 -5.84 14.65
CA ASP A 130 3.22 -6.73 15.81
C ASP A 130 1.82 -7.02 16.38
N ILE A 131 0.94 -6.03 16.35
CA ILE A 131 -0.46 -6.19 16.74
C ILE A 131 -1.16 -7.16 15.78
N TYR A 132 -1.07 -6.92 14.47
CA TYR A 132 -1.74 -7.76 13.47
C TYR A 132 -1.18 -9.19 13.43
N GLN A 133 0.14 -9.35 13.62
CA GLN A 133 0.77 -10.66 13.75
C GLN A 133 0.17 -11.49 14.89
N LYS A 134 -0.09 -10.87 16.03
CA LYS A 134 -0.74 -11.55 17.17
C LYS A 134 -2.18 -11.97 16.84
N GLU A 135 -2.93 -11.12 16.13
CA GLU A 135 -4.30 -11.46 15.72
C GLU A 135 -4.34 -12.57 14.66
N LEU A 136 -3.40 -12.60 13.71
CA LEU A 136 -3.26 -13.71 12.77
C LEU A 136 -3.02 -15.05 13.48
N VAL A 137 -2.12 -15.08 14.44
CA VAL A 137 -1.86 -16.28 15.25
C VAL A 137 -3.10 -16.68 16.04
N LYS A 138 -3.74 -15.74 16.70
CA LYS A 138 -4.95 -15.96 17.54
C LYS A 138 -6.15 -16.44 16.70
N SER A 139 -6.29 -15.95 15.47
CA SER A 139 -7.38 -16.39 14.56
C SER A 139 -7.17 -17.79 13.99
N GLY A 140 -5.99 -18.39 14.16
CA GLY A 140 -5.63 -19.68 13.57
C GLY A 140 -5.39 -19.60 12.05
N PHE A 141 -5.14 -18.42 11.51
CA PHE A 141 -4.82 -18.24 10.11
C PHE A 141 -3.59 -19.08 9.73
N LYS A 142 -3.74 -19.97 8.70
CA LYS A 142 -2.72 -20.95 8.31
C LYS A 142 -2.24 -21.82 9.49
N SER A 143 -3.20 -22.38 10.25
CA SER A 143 -2.96 -23.11 11.52
C SER A 143 -1.91 -24.24 11.45
N ASN A 144 -1.57 -24.75 10.26
CA ASN A 144 -0.54 -25.76 10.05
C ASN A 144 0.87 -25.19 9.81
N GLU A 145 1.00 -23.86 9.69
CA GLU A 145 2.26 -23.15 9.50
C GLU A 145 2.26 -21.89 10.40
N VAL A 146 3.42 -21.48 10.89
CA VAL A 146 3.54 -20.20 11.58
C VAL A 146 3.39 -19.11 10.53
N ALA A 147 2.17 -18.56 10.41
CA ALA A 147 1.89 -17.42 9.52
C ALA A 147 2.69 -16.21 9.99
N SER A 148 3.83 -15.95 9.37
CA SER A 148 4.70 -14.83 9.68
C SER A 148 4.50 -13.72 8.66
N ILE A 149 4.27 -12.50 9.14
CA ILE A 149 4.17 -11.32 8.28
C ILE A 149 5.53 -11.05 7.63
N THR A 150 5.54 -11.01 6.29
CA THR A 150 6.73 -10.77 5.46
C THR A 150 6.84 -9.34 4.96
N THR A 151 5.94 -8.46 5.40
CA THR A 151 5.91 -7.05 5.00
C THR A 151 7.25 -6.36 5.26
N GLU A 152 7.84 -5.78 4.22
CA GLU A 152 9.02 -4.93 4.31
C GLU A 152 8.62 -3.58 4.90
N ILE A 153 9.26 -3.16 5.99
CA ILE A 153 8.97 -1.88 6.66
C ILE A 153 10.27 -1.12 6.81
N LYS A 154 10.38 0.03 6.13
CA LYS A 154 11.58 0.90 6.17
C LYS A 154 11.22 2.37 5.93
N LEU A 155 12.18 3.27 6.10
CA LEU A 155 12.05 4.63 5.59
C LEU A 155 12.01 4.62 4.07
N ILE A 156 11.26 5.57 3.50
CA ILE A 156 11.17 5.72 2.04
C ILE A 156 12.50 6.20 1.47
N ASP A 157 13.00 5.50 0.44
CA ASP A 157 14.20 5.91 -0.29
C ASP A 157 13.85 6.66 -1.57
N ASN A 158 12.83 6.17 -2.28
CA ASN A 158 12.41 6.71 -3.57
C ASN A 158 10.91 6.46 -3.79
N TYR A 159 10.31 7.24 -4.68
CA TYR A 159 8.97 7.02 -5.21
C TYR A 159 8.91 7.58 -6.64
N PHE A 160 8.58 6.72 -7.58
CA PHE A 160 8.40 7.09 -8.98
C PHE A 160 6.93 6.93 -9.35
N LEU A 161 6.31 8.03 -9.75
CA LEU A 161 4.90 8.04 -10.15
C LEU A 161 4.70 7.14 -11.37
N ALA A 162 3.75 6.21 -11.31
CA ALA A 162 3.41 5.37 -12.44
C ALA A 162 2.66 6.15 -13.52
N GLU A 163 2.60 5.56 -14.70
CA GLU A 163 2.00 6.14 -15.89
C GLU A 163 0.53 6.53 -15.66
N GLU A 164 0.04 7.53 -16.38
CA GLU A 164 -1.29 8.12 -16.18
C GLU A 164 -2.43 7.10 -16.32
N TYR A 165 -2.28 6.10 -17.18
CA TYR A 165 -3.32 5.08 -17.35
C TYR A 165 -3.49 4.15 -16.15
N HIS A 166 -2.48 4.05 -15.27
CA HIS A 166 -2.55 3.30 -14.01
C HIS A 166 -3.24 4.08 -12.89
N GLN A 167 -3.16 5.42 -12.91
CA GLN A 167 -3.74 6.25 -11.84
C GLN A 167 -5.25 6.09 -11.79
N GLN A 168 -5.80 5.73 -10.62
CA GLN A 168 -7.22 5.45 -10.37
C GLN A 168 -7.83 4.50 -11.43
N TYR A 169 -7.08 3.45 -11.80
CA TYR A 169 -7.43 2.53 -12.86
C TYR A 169 -8.84 1.94 -12.72
N LEU A 170 -9.21 1.49 -11.49
CA LEU A 170 -10.52 0.88 -11.24
C LEU A 170 -11.68 1.89 -11.21
N ALA A 171 -11.41 3.18 -11.08
CA ALA A 171 -12.44 4.21 -11.28
C ALA A 171 -12.69 4.48 -12.77
N LYS A 172 -11.63 4.45 -13.60
CA LYS A 172 -11.71 4.55 -15.06
C LYS A 172 -12.24 3.26 -15.70
N ASN A 173 -11.97 2.11 -15.09
CA ASN A 173 -12.31 0.77 -15.58
C ASN A 173 -13.01 -0.06 -14.48
N PRO A 174 -14.32 0.15 -14.23
CA PRO A 174 -15.03 -0.49 -13.10
C PRO A 174 -15.03 -2.03 -13.11
N ASN A 175 -14.89 -2.63 -14.30
CA ASN A 175 -14.81 -4.09 -14.50
C ASN A 175 -13.37 -4.59 -14.62
N GLY A 176 -12.37 -3.75 -14.31
CA GLY A 176 -10.96 -4.10 -14.36
C GLY A 176 -10.57 -5.14 -13.31
N TYR A 177 -9.39 -5.75 -13.49
CA TYR A 177 -8.86 -6.75 -12.56
C TYR A 177 -8.65 -6.14 -11.16
N CYS A 178 -9.14 -6.85 -10.15
CA CYS A 178 -8.95 -6.53 -8.73
C CYS A 178 -8.60 -7.81 -7.98
N GLY A 179 -7.31 -8.03 -7.74
CA GLY A 179 -6.78 -9.21 -7.03
C GLY A 179 -6.71 -9.06 -5.52
N ILE A 180 -7.23 -7.95 -4.96
CA ILE A 180 -7.09 -7.67 -3.53
C ILE A 180 -8.05 -8.53 -2.71
N GLY A 181 -7.53 -9.16 -1.65
CA GLY A 181 -8.31 -9.98 -0.73
C GLY A 181 -7.55 -10.22 0.56
N GLY A 182 -8.21 -9.93 1.69
CA GLY A 182 -7.62 -10.08 3.02
C GLY A 182 -7.63 -11.52 3.54
N THR A 183 -7.01 -11.70 4.69
CA THR A 183 -6.95 -12.98 5.43
C THR A 183 -8.27 -13.34 6.11
N GLY A 184 -9.22 -12.41 6.18
CA GLY A 184 -10.42 -12.51 7.00
C GLY A 184 -10.21 -12.19 8.50
N CYS A 185 -8.96 -11.89 8.88
CA CYS A 185 -8.62 -11.45 10.22
C CYS A 185 -8.83 -9.94 10.34
N SER A 186 -9.49 -9.49 11.40
CA SER A 186 -9.68 -8.07 11.67
C SER A 186 -8.58 -7.52 12.57
N PHE A 187 -8.19 -6.29 12.32
CA PHE A 187 -7.31 -5.54 13.22
C PHE A 187 -8.10 -5.19 14.50
N PRO A 188 -7.54 -5.35 15.71
CA PRO A 188 -8.28 -5.08 16.95
C PRO A 188 -8.69 -3.60 17.03
N ASN A 189 -9.92 -3.36 17.45
CA ASN A 189 -10.33 -2.01 17.81
C ASN A 189 -9.64 -1.66 19.12
N GLY A 190 -8.90 -0.55 19.15
CA GLY A 190 -8.24 -0.03 20.34
C GLY A 190 -9.19 0.35 21.46
#